data_21a9eac72be9ddf36dbe1d5b9c946920
#
_entry.id   21a9eac72be9ddf36dbe1d5b9c946920
#
_cell.length_a   1.000
_cell.length_b   1.000
_cell.length_c   1.000
_cell.angle_alpha   90.00
_cell.angle_beta   90.00
_cell.angle_gamma   90.00
#
_symmetry.space_group_name_H-M   'P 1'
#
loop_
_entity.id
_entity.type
_entity.pdbx_description
1 polymer ?
#
loop_
_entity_poly.entity_id
_entity_poly.type
_entity_poly.pdbx_seq_one_letter_code
_entity_poly.pdbx_strand_id
1 'polypeptide(L)'
;MTSKIHVKDSFWLLLAIIILLDPNGIFLYFLAAAAIHELGHWIVIRLCRGTVTRFEISAAGGAMQYHLPRLSVRSEVLIALGGPLFGLMLWLVAGLLHHELLAGASLVLSIFNLLPIPPLDGGRALDCLFAPGHPLPQALAAFFSALILFLGIYAGICHNGWGLCLIGLLLTLERQTGLHSLRMQGKI
;
A
#
# COMPACT_ATOMS: atom_id res chain seq x y z
N MET A 1 -18.29 19.51 3.82
CA MET A 1 -16.97 19.71 3.17
C MET A 1 -16.82 18.64 2.11
N THR A 2 -16.72 19.04 0.84
CA THR A 2 -16.52 18.12 -0.29
C THR A 2 -15.08 17.64 -0.30
N SER A 3 -14.86 16.34 -0.20
CA SER A 3 -13.53 15.74 -0.39
C SER A 3 -13.05 16.07 -1.80
N LYS A 4 -11.86 16.68 -1.92
CA LYS A 4 -11.26 16.94 -3.24
C LYS A 4 -10.52 15.68 -3.68
N ILE A 5 -10.96 15.10 -4.80
CA ILE A 5 -10.23 14.03 -5.47
C ILE A 5 -9.21 14.68 -6.41
N HIS A 6 -7.97 14.30 -6.29
CA HIS A 6 -6.87 14.78 -7.13
C HIS A 6 -6.16 13.60 -7.78
N VAL A 7 -6.23 13.50 -9.10
CA VAL A 7 -5.54 12.48 -9.89
C VAL A 7 -4.28 13.12 -10.47
N LYS A 8 -3.10 12.57 -10.12
CA LYS A 8 -1.82 13.06 -10.65
C LYS A 8 -1.58 12.57 -12.08
N ASP A 9 -0.85 13.36 -12.86
CA ASP A 9 -0.46 13.00 -14.23
C ASP A 9 0.33 11.69 -14.29
N SER A 10 1.11 11.38 -13.24
CA SER A 10 1.83 10.12 -13.10
C SER A 10 0.92 8.88 -13.11
N PHE A 11 -0.33 8.99 -12.64
CA PHE A 11 -1.32 7.90 -12.71
C PHE A 11 -1.73 7.63 -14.17
N TRP A 12 -2.03 8.68 -14.93
CA TRP A 12 -2.44 8.55 -16.32
C TRP A 12 -1.32 8.00 -17.20
N LEU A 13 -0.07 8.44 -16.93
CA LEU A 13 1.11 7.92 -17.62
C LEU A 13 1.32 6.44 -17.32
N LEU A 14 1.26 6.04 -16.04
CA LEU A 14 1.37 4.64 -15.65
C LEU A 14 0.27 3.80 -16.27
N LEU A 15 -0.98 4.26 -16.23
CA LEU A 15 -2.13 3.57 -16.80
C LEU A 15 -1.95 3.36 -18.31
N ALA A 16 -1.51 4.39 -19.05
CA ALA A 16 -1.24 4.30 -20.48
C ALA A 16 -0.14 3.27 -20.81
N ILE A 17 0.97 3.28 -20.05
CA ILE A 17 2.08 2.33 -20.23
C ILE A 17 1.58 0.90 -19.98
N ILE A 18 0.81 0.69 -18.92
CA ILE A 18 0.33 -0.64 -18.56
C ILE A 18 -0.67 -1.17 -19.59
N ILE A 19 -1.61 -0.35 -20.08
CA ILE A 19 -2.55 -0.76 -21.12
C ILE A 19 -1.80 -1.20 -22.40
N LEU A 20 -0.68 -0.55 -22.73
CA LEU A 20 0.15 -0.92 -23.88
C LEU A 20 0.93 -2.23 -23.66
N LEU A 21 1.31 -2.54 -22.41
CA LEU A 21 2.15 -3.70 -22.07
C LEU A 21 1.35 -4.91 -21.59
N ASP A 22 0.05 -4.76 -21.32
CA ASP A 22 -0.82 -5.82 -20.79
C ASP A 22 -1.90 -6.25 -21.79
N PRO A 23 -1.55 -7.07 -22.79
CA PRO A 23 -2.49 -7.51 -23.81
C PRO A 23 -3.60 -8.42 -23.24
N ASN A 24 -3.39 -8.99 -22.05
CA ASN A 24 -4.34 -9.91 -21.40
C ASN A 24 -5.28 -9.21 -20.42
N GLY A 25 -5.11 -7.91 -20.17
CA GLY A 25 -5.94 -7.13 -19.25
C GLY A 25 -5.81 -7.55 -17.77
N ILE A 26 -4.71 -8.21 -17.38
CA ILE A 26 -4.47 -8.69 -16.01
C ILE A 26 -4.42 -7.51 -15.03
N PHE A 27 -3.89 -6.38 -15.48
CA PHE A 27 -3.82 -5.17 -14.67
C PHE A 27 -5.18 -4.62 -14.26
N LEU A 28 -6.22 -4.81 -15.06
CA LEU A 28 -7.58 -4.38 -14.69
C LEU A 28 -8.07 -5.06 -13.40
N TYR A 29 -7.68 -6.30 -13.17
CA TYR A 29 -7.99 -7.01 -11.92
C TYR A 29 -7.24 -6.41 -10.73
N PHE A 30 -5.97 -6.01 -10.91
CA PHE A 30 -5.22 -5.28 -9.87
C PHE A 30 -5.82 -3.90 -9.60
N LEU A 31 -6.28 -3.19 -10.63
CA LEU A 31 -6.94 -1.89 -10.47
C LEU A 31 -8.26 -2.03 -9.70
N ALA A 32 -9.07 -3.04 -10.02
CA ALA A 32 -10.30 -3.36 -9.29
C ALA A 32 -10.01 -3.74 -7.83
N ALA A 33 -9.00 -4.58 -7.60
CA ALA A 33 -8.55 -4.95 -6.26
C ALA A 33 -8.07 -3.73 -5.46
N ALA A 34 -7.29 -2.84 -6.09
CA ALA A 34 -6.83 -1.60 -5.47
C ALA A 34 -7.99 -0.65 -5.12
N ALA A 35 -8.99 -0.53 -5.99
CA ALA A 35 -10.17 0.29 -5.71
C ALA A 35 -10.95 -0.21 -4.49
N ILE A 36 -11.13 -1.52 -4.34
CA ILE A 36 -11.78 -2.13 -3.16
C ILE A 36 -10.90 -1.99 -1.90
N HIS A 37 -9.60 -2.10 -2.04
CA HIS A 37 -8.64 -1.87 -0.95
C HIS A 37 -8.76 -0.42 -0.43
N GLU A 38 -8.71 0.58 -1.30
CA GLU A 38 -8.89 1.99 -0.92
C GLU A 38 -10.27 2.26 -0.31
N LEU A 39 -11.32 1.62 -0.84
CA LEU A 39 -12.66 1.67 -0.27
C LEU A 39 -12.67 1.14 1.18
N GLY A 40 -11.88 0.11 1.48
CA GLY A 40 -11.71 -0.42 2.83
C GLY A 40 -11.19 0.63 3.81
N HIS A 41 -10.14 1.35 3.46
CA HIS A 41 -9.64 2.47 4.27
C HIS A 41 -10.71 3.53 4.47
N TRP A 42 -11.39 3.94 3.39
CA TRP A 42 -12.45 4.95 3.46
C TRP A 42 -13.58 4.55 4.40
N ILE A 43 -14.05 3.30 4.32
CA ILE A 43 -15.13 2.78 5.18
C ILE A 43 -14.68 2.81 6.65
N VAL A 44 -13.48 2.34 6.95
CA VAL A 44 -12.98 2.32 8.34
C VAL A 44 -12.78 3.74 8.88
N ILE A 45 -12.29 4.69 8.08
CA ILE A 45 -12.23 6.11 8.46
C ILE A 45 -13.63 6.60 8.85
N ARG A 46 -14.67 6.28 8.06
CA ARG A 46 -16.06 6.66 8.33
C ARG A 46 -16.61 6.00 9.61
N LEU A 47 -16.31 4.72 9.83
CA LEU A 47 -16.70 4.01 11.06
C LEU A 47 -16.04 4.63 12.30
N CYS A 48 -14.80 5.12 12.18
CA CYS A 48 -14.10 5.89 13.22
C CYS A 48 -14.61 7.34 13.34
N ARG A 49 -15.74 7.70 12.67
CA ARG A 49 -16.30 9.05 12.60
C ARG A 49 -15.36 10.09 11.99
N GLY A 50 -14.38 9.64 11.21
CA GLY A 50 -13.46 10.49 10.49
C GLY A 50 -14.07 11.08 9.21
N THR A 51 -13.40 12.11 8.70
CA THR A 51 -13.72 12.75 7.43
C THR A 51 -12.51 12.76 6.54
N VAL A 52 -12.64 12.23 5.32
CA VAL A 52 -11.59 12.33 4.29
C VAL A 52 -11.62 13.75 3.72
N THR A 53 -10.51 14.45 3.81
CA THR A 53 -10.36 15.83 3.34
C THR A 53 -9.79 15.88 1.94
N ARG A 54 -8.87 14.96 1.61
CA ARG A 54 -8.26 14.86 0.29
C ARG A 54 -8.02 13.39 -0.06
N PHE A 55 -8.33 13.02 -1.28
CA PHE A 55 -7.96 11.73 -1.86
C PHE A 55 -7.09 11.97 -3.09
N GLU A 56 -5.88 11.46 -3.07
CA GLU A 56 -4.89 11.65 -4.11
C GLU A 56 -4.55 10.30 -4.74
N ILE A 57 -4.68 10.20 -6.07
CA ILE A 57 -4.35 9.00 -6.84
C ILE A 57 -3.09 9.31 -7.66
N SER A 58 -2.07 8.48 -7.50
CA SER A 58 -0.79 8.61 -8.19
C SER A 58 -0.30 7.25 -8.71
N ALA A 59 0.81 7.23 -9.45
CA ALA A 59 1.46 5.99 -9.86
C ALA A 59 1.88 5.10 -8.68
N ALA A 60 2.10 5.68 -7.49
CA ALA A 60 2.43 4.94 -6.28
C ALA A 60 1.22 4.37 -5.53
N GLY A 61 -0.01 4.62 -6.02
CA GLY A 61 -1.26 4.20 -5.39
C GLY A 61 -2.14 5.35 -4.91
N GLY A 62 -3.13 5.04 -4.06
CA GLY A 62 -4.01 6.00 -3.41
C GLY A 62 -3.42 6.53 -2.10
N ALA A 63 -3.66 7.81 -1.82
CA ALA A 63 -3.30 8.42 -0.54
C ALA A 63 -4.48 9.23 -0.02
N MET A 64 -4.96 8.90 1.19
CA MET A 64 -6.07 9.61 1.83
C MET A 64 -5.56 10.47 2.97
N GLN A 65 -5.84 11.77 2.88
CA GLN A 65 -5.74 12.67 4.03
C GLN A 65 -7.09 12.70 4.75
N TYR A 66 -7.06 12.49 6.05
CA TYR A 66 -8.29 12.43 6.86
C TYR A 66 -8.11 13.14 8.20
N HIS A 67 -9.22 13.52 8.78
CA HIS A 67 -9.30 14.09 10.12
C HIS A 67 -10.16 13.18 10.99
N LEU A 68 -9.65 12.82 12.18
CA LEU A 68 -10.36 12.05 13.19
C LEU A 68 -10.76 12.96 14.37
N PRO A 69 -12.00 12.86 14.88
CA PRO A 69 -12.43 13.60 16.07
C PRO A 69 -11.65 13.21 17.32
N ARG A 70 -11.20 11.96 17.39
CA ARG A 70 -10.34 11.43 18.46
C ARG A 70 -9.23 10.60 17.83
N LEU A 71 -8.01 11.09 17.99
CA LEU A 71 -6.82 10.33 17.63
C LEU A 71 -6.60 9.23 18.68
N SER A 72 -6.59 7.99 18.25
CA SER A 72 -6.24 6.86 19.09
C SER A 72 -5.42 5.85 18.27
N VAL A 73 -4.47 5.19 18.92
CA VAL A 73 -3.67 4.12 18.29
C VAL A 73 -4.58 3.06 17.67
N ARG A 74 -5.67 2.69 18.34
CA ARG A 74 -6.63 1.71 17.80
C ARG A 74 -7.27 2.16 16.50
N SER A 75 -7.70 3.43 16.42
CA SER A 75 -8.31 3.97 15.20
C SER A 75 -7.31 3.98 14.04
N GLU A 76 -6.07 4.41 14.29
CA GLU A 76 -5.02 4.46 13.26
C GLU A 76 -4.67 3.05 12.75
N VAL A 77 -4.51 2.08 13.64
CA VAL A 77 -4.26 0.67 13.28
C VAL A 77 -5.43 0.08 12.48
N LEU A 78 -6.68 0.33 12.92
CA LEU A 78 -7.86 -0.16 12.20
C LEU A 78 -7.97 0.46 10.80
N ILE A 79 -7.67 1.75 10.66
CA ILE A 79 -7.65 2.42 9.37
C ILE A 79 -6.57 1.82 8.48
N ALA A 80 -5.37 1.64 8.99
CA ALA A 80 -4.28 1.05 8.22
C ALA A 80 -4.60 -0.39 7.77
N LEU A 81 -5.24 -1.19 8.61
CA LEU A 81 -5.64 -2.56 8.26
C LEU A 81 -6.92 -2.64 7.41
N GLY A 82 -7.68 -1.54 7.31
CA GLY A 82 -8.95 -1.49 6.57
C GLY A 82 -8.83 -1.93 5.12
N GLY A 83 -7.85 -1.40 4.39
CA GLY A 83 -7.57 -1.78 3.01
C GLY A 83 -7.26 -3.26 2.83
N PRO A 84 -6.21 -3.78 3.50
CA PRO A 84 -5.85 -5.21 3.42
C PRO A 84 -7.00 -6.15 3.79
N LEU A 85 -7.79 -5.83 4.82
CA LEU A 85 -8.93 -6.67 5.24
C LEU A 85 -10.01 -6.72 4.16
N PHE A 86 -10.36 -5.59 3.53
CA PHE A 86 -11.31 -5.56 2.43
C PHE A 86 -10.77 -6.30 1.20
N GLY A 87 -9.48 -6.20 0.92
CA GLY A 87 -8.84 -6.98 -0.14
C GLY A 87 -8.89 -8.50 0.15
N LEU A 88 -8.65 -8.94 1.38
CA LEU A 88 -8.80 -10.36 1.77
C LEU A 88 -10.25 -10.83 1.68
N MET A 89 -11.22 -9.98 2.02
CA MET A 89 -12.64 -10.31 1.78
C MET A 89 -12.94 -10.45 0.29
N LEU A 90 -12.42 -9.56 -0.56
CA LEU A 90 -12.58 -9.65 -2.01
C LEU A 90 -11.93 -10.92 -2.56
N TRP A 91 -10.72 -11.30 -2.09
CA TRP A 91 -10.10 -12.58 -2.42
C TRP A 91 -11.01 -13.76 -2.16
N LEU A 92 -11.60 -13.83 -0.95
CA LEU A 92 -12.48 -14.92 -0.59
C LEU A 92 -13.74 -14.96 -1.45
N VAL A 93 -14.41 -13.83 -1.64
CA VAL A 93 -15.64 -13.73 -2.43
C VAL A 93 -15.37 -14.04 -3.91
N ALA A 94 -14.31 -13.48 -4.49
CA ALA A 94 -13.94 -13.73 -5.88
C ALA A 94 -13.55 -15.19 -6.11
N GLY A 95 -12.83 -15.80 -5.15
CA GLY A 95 -12.48 -17.22 -5.20
C GLY A 95 -13.72 -18.13 -5.16
N LEU A 96 -14.69 -17.85 -4.28
CA LEU A 96 -15.96 -18.59 -4.22
C LEU A 96 -16.79 -18.45 -5.50
N LEU A 97 -16.65 -17.33 -6.20
CA LEU A 97 -17.32 -17.06 -7.48
C LEU A 97 -16.50 -17.52 -8.71
N HIS A 98 -15.39 -18.23 -8.49
CA HIS A 98 -14.47 -18.70 -9.54
C HIS A 98 -13.86 -17.60 -10.42
N HIS A 99 -13.70 -16.39 -9.87
CA HIS A 99 -12.97 -15.28 -10.52
C HIS A 99 -11.49 -15.29 -10.10
N GLU A 100 -10.75 -16.30 -10.57
CA GLU A 100 -9.37 -16.62 -10.11
C GLU A 100 -8.39 -15.44 -10.25
N LEU A 101 -8.45 -14.68 -11.36
CA LEU A 101 -7.56 -13.55 -11.59
C LEU A 101 -7.81 -12.40 -10.59
N LEU A 102 -9.09 -12.10 -10.30
CA LEU A 102 -9.44 -11.08 -9.32
C LEU A 102 -9.08 -11.53 -7.90
N ALA A 103 -9.33 -12.80 -7.58
CA ALA A 103 -8.96 -13.39 -6.31
C ALA A 103 -7.43 -13.32 -6.11
N GLY A 104 -6.65 -13.76 -7.09
CA GLY A 104 -5.21 -13.72 -7.06
C GLY A 104 -4.66 -12.30 -6.90
N ALA A 105 -5.17 -11.35 -7.69
CA ALA A 105 -4.77 -9.94 -7.61
C ALA A 105 -5.06 -9.34 -6.21
N SER A 106 -6.26 -9.60 -5.66
CA SER A 106 -6.64 -9.13 -4.32
C SER A 106 -5.79 -9.73 -3.21
N LEU A 107 -5.49 -11.02 -3.29
CA LEU A 107 -4.65 -11.70 -2.31
C LEU A 107 -3.23 -11.13 -2.31
N VAL A 108 -2.61 -11.04 -3.50
CA VAL A 108 -1.25 -10.51 -3.66
C VAL A 108 -1.17 -9.08 -3.14
N LEU A 109 -2.12 -8.21 -3.55
CA LEU A 109 -2.15 -6.82 -3.10
C LEU A 109 -2.30 -6.72 -1.58
N SER A 110 -3.17 -7.52 -0.97
CA SER A 110 -3.42 -7.49 0.48
C SER A 110 -2.22 -7.97 1.28
N ILE A 111 -1.61 -9.10 0.88
CA ILE A 111 -0.40 -9.63 1.55
C ILE A 111 0.74 -8.64 1.42
N PHE A 112 0.93 -8.06 0.24
CA PHE A 112 1.97 -7.08 0.01
C PHE A 112 1.80 -5.84 0.90
N ASN A 113 0.57 -5.30 0.99
CA ASN A 113 0.30 -4.15 1.85
C ASN A 113 0.37 -4.46 3.35
N LEU A 114 0.27 -5.72 3.77
CA LEU A 114 0.49 -6.13 5.16
C LEU A 114 1.95 -6.25 5.57
N LEU A 115 2.90 -6.14 4.63
CA LEU A 115 4.31 -6.15 4.98
C LEU A 115 4.67 -4.99 5.91
N PRO A 116 5.53 -5.24 6.92
CA PRO A 116 5.91 -4.24 7.92
C PRO A 116 6.94 -3.23 7.37
N ILE A 117 6.64 -2.63 6.24
CA ILE A 117 7.53 -1.70 5.52
C ILE A 117 6.75 -0.41 5.24
N PRO A 118 7.07 0.75 5.85
CA PRO A 118 6.55 2.02 5.38
C PRO A 118 6.98 2.28 3.92
N PRO A 119 6.09 2.78 3.04
CA PRO A 119 4.77 3.38 3.31
C PRO A 119 3.58 2.41 3.28
N LEU A 120 3.79 1.08 3.21
CA LEU A 120 2.73 0.08 3.17
C LEU A 120 1.89 0.09 4.46
N ASP A 121 0.66 -0.40 4.39
CA ASP A 121 -0.30 -0.34 5.50
C ASP A 121 0.16 -1.13 6.73
N GLY A 122 0.79 -2.30 6.53
CA GLY A 122 1.39 -3.07 7.62
C GLY A 122 2.50 -2.31 8.35
N GLY A 123 3.34 -1.57 7.62
CA GLY A 123 4.35 -0.69 8.20
C GLY A 123 3.70 0.45 8.99
N ARG A 124 2.68 1.12 8.43
CA ARG A 124 1.93 2.18 9.12
C ARG A 124 1.24 1.66 10.38
N ALA A 125 0.58 0.50 10.32
CA ALA A 125 -0.05 -0.12 11.48
C ALA A 125 0.98 -0.43 12.57
N LEU A 126 2.15 -0.93 12.18
CA LEU A 126 3.23 -1.25 13.10
C LEU A 126 3.80 0.02 13.75
N ASP A 127 4.05 1.07 12.98
CA ASP A 127 4.55 2.36 13.50
C ASP A 127 3.60 2.98 14.53
N CYS A 128 2.28 2.79 14.37
CA CYS A 128 1.28 3.26 15.32
C CYS A 128 1.31 2.51 16.67
N LEU A 129 1.80 1.26 16.69
CA LEU A 129 1.83 0.42 17.89
C LEU A 129 3.04 0.70 18.79
N PHE A 130 4.10 1.31 18.24
CA PHE A 130 5.34 1.57 18.97
C PHE A 130 5.57 3.04 19.17
N ALA A 131 6.33 3.39 20.22
CA ALA A 131 6.74 4.77 20.45
C ALA A 131 7.63 5.28 19.30
N PRO A 132 7.56 6.57 18.97
CA PRO A 132 8.42 7.16 17.94
C PRO A 132 9.90 6.87 18.21
N GLY A 133 10.60 6.37 17.18
CA GLY A 133 12.02 6.01 17.29
C GLY A 133 12.30 4.61 17.84
N HIS A 134 11.29 3.79 18.13
CA HIS A 134 11.50 2.42 18.55
C HIS A 134 12.22 1.61 17.44
N PRO A 135 13.26 0.80 17.78
CA PRO A 135 14.10 0.15 16.77
C PRO A 135 13.40 -1.00 16.02
N LEU A 136 12.37 -1.63 16.62
CA LEU A 136 11.74 -2.83 16.07
C LEU A 136 11.04 -2.59 14.72
N PRO A 137 10.18 -1.57 14.52
CA PRO A 137 9.58 -1.29 13.20
C PRO A 137 10.65 -1.07 12.12
N GLN A 138 11.70 -0.32 12.45
CA GLN A 138 12.80 -0.03 11.52
C GLN A 138 13.60 -1.30 11.16
N ALA A 139 13.86 -2.17 12.13
CA ALA A 139 14.57 -3.44 11.92
C ALA A 139 13.74 -4.38 11.03
N LEU A 140 12.42 -4.52 11.30
CA LEU A 140 11.52 -5.32 10.48
C LEU A 140 11.42 -4.76 9.05
N ALA A 141 11.24 -3.46 8.90
CA ALA A 141 11.22 -2.82 7.58
C ALA A 141 12.51 -3.06 6.80
N ALA A 142 13.68 -2.98 7.48
CA ALA A 142 14.97 -3.27 6.88
C ALA A 142 15.08 -4.72 6.40
N PHE A 143 14.70 -5.65 7.28
CA PHE A 143 14.75 -7.08 6.99
C PHE A 143 13.87 -7.45 5.80
N PHE A 144 12.58 -7.05 5.82
CA PHE A 144 11.65 -7.38 4.75
C PHE A 144 11.98 -6.69 3.42
N SER A 145 12.47 -5.44 3.44
CA SER A 145 12.92 -4.76 2.22
C SER A 145 14.12 -5.47 1.60
N ALA A 146 15.10 -5.88 2.43
CA ALA A 146 16.25 -6.63 1.96
C ALA A 146 15.87 -8.02 1.43
N LEU A 147 14.91 -8.70 2.08
CA LEU A 147 14.37 -9.98 1.64
C LEU A 147 13.70 -9.87 0.28
N ILE A 148 12.83 -8.86 0.06
CA ILE A 148 12.17 -8.63 -1.22
C ILE A 148 13.20 -8.33 -2.31
N LEU A 149 14.19 -7.51 -2.01
CA LEU A 149 15.26 -7.19 -2.97
C LEU A 149 16.06 -8.44 -3.34
N PHE A 150 16.45 -9.26 -2.35
CA PHE A 150 17.17 -10.52 -2.57
C PHE A 150 16.35 -11.50 -3.44
N LEU A 151 15.06 -11.71 -3.09
CA LEU A 151 14.16 -12.55 -3.88
C LEU A 151 13.94 -11.99 -5.29
N GLY A 152 13.89 -10.66 -5.42
CA GLY A 152 13.78 -9.98 -6.71
C GLY A 152 15.01 -10.19 -7.60
N ILE A 153 16.20 -10.12 -7.04
CA ILE A 153 17.47 -10.41 -7.75
C ILE A 153 17.50 -11.89 -8.17
N TYR A 154 17.14 -12.79 -7.27
CA TYR A 154 17.07 -14.22 -7.55
C TYR A 154 16.10 -14.53 -8.69
N ALA A 155 14.87 -13.96 -8.64
CA ALA A 155 13.86 -14.12 -9.69
C ALA A 155 14.33 -13.50 -11.02
N GLY A 156 15.04 -12.37 -10.98
CA GLY A 156 15.61 -11.73 -12.16
C GLY A 156 16.65 -12.62 -12.87
N ILE A 157 17.52 -13.24 -12.10
CA ILE A 157 18.58 -14.12 -12.65
C ILE A 157 18.01 -15.45 -13.17
N CYS A 158 17.12 -16.08 -12.38
CA CYS A 158 16.63 -17.42 -12.69
C CYS A 158 15.44 -17.45 -13.67
N HIS A 159 14.59 -16.40 -13.66
CA HIS A 159 13.31 -16.38 -14.37
C HIS A 159 13.09 -15.14 -15.24
N ASN A 160 14.08 -14.29 -15.43
CA ASN A 160 13.96 -12.97 -16.10
C ASN A 160 12.87 -12.05 -15.50
N GLY A 161 12.48 -12.27 -14.24
CA GLY A 161 11.41 -11.56 -13.54
C GLY A 161 11.91 -10.35 -12.74
N TRP A 162 12.41 -9.31 -13.41
CA TRP A 162 13.03 -8.12 -12.75
C TRP A 162 12.05 -7.20 -12.01
N GLY A 163 10.73 -7.40 -12.18
CA GLY A 163 9.71 -6.55 -11.54
C GLY A 163 9.80 -6.54 -10.01
N LEU A 164 10.01 -7.70 -9.38
CA LEU A 164 10.14 -7.80 -7.92
C LEU A 164 11.44 -7.11 -7.42
N CYS A 165 12.52 -7.16 -8.20
CA CYS A 165 13.76 -6.46 -7.91
C CYS A 165 13.54 -4.94 -7.91
N LEU A 166 12.82 -4.41 -8.90
CA LEU A 166 12.47 -3.01 -8.98
C LEU A 166 11.63 -2.55 -7.77
N ILE A 167 10.63 -3.35 -7.39
CA ILE A 167 9.80 -3.07 -6.21
C ILE A 167 10.65 -3.05 -4.93
N GLY A 168 11.53 -4.04 -4.73
CA GLY A 168 12.42 -4.10 -3.58
C GLY A 168 13.38 -2.90 -3.52
N LEU A 169 13.89 -2.46 -4.67
CA LEU A 169 14.73 -1.27 -4.77
C LEU A 169 13.95 0.01 -4.40
N LEU A 170 12.74 0.17 -4.94
CA LEU A 170 11.90 1.33 -4.63
C LEU A 170 11.58 1.41 -3.14
N LEU A 171 11.18 0.30 -2.51
CA LEU A 171 10.90 0.25 -1.07
C LEU A 171 12.13 0.59 -0.22
N THR A 172 13.32 0.16 -0.61
CA THR A 172 14.56 0.51 0.11
C THR A 172 14.90 1.99 -0.03
N LEU A 173 14.69 2.59 -1.21
CA LEU A 173 14.92 4.01 -1.45
C LEU A 173 13.91 4.90 -0.69
N GLU A 174 12.63 4.58 -0.73
CA GLU A 174 11.59 5.32 0.00
C GLU A 174 11.81 5.29 1.51
N ARG A 175 12.25 4.15 2.05
CA ARG A 175 12.64 4.05 3.45
C ARG A 175 13.78 5.00 3.81
N GLN A 176 14.80 5.12 2.97
CA GLN A 176 15.93 6.02 3.22
C GLN A 176 15.50 7.49 3.17
N THR A 177 14.67 7.87 2.21
CA THR A 177 14.15 9.24 2.11
C THR A 177 13.18 9.59 3.24
N GLY A 178 12.33 8.66 3.67
CA GLY A 178 11.46 8.80 4.84
C GLY A 178 12.24 9.01 6.14
N LEU A 179 13.29 8.24 6.38
CA LEU A 179 14.20 8.41 7.52
C LEU A 179 14.91 9.77 7.50
N HIS A 180 15.25 10.28 6.32
CA HIS A 180 15.89 11.58 6.17
C HIS A 180 14.94 12.73 6.51
N SER A 181 13.66 12.63 6.12
CA SER A 181 12.64 13.63 6.43
C SER A 181 12.32 13.71 7.92
N LEU A 182 12.24 12.58 8.62
CA LEU A 182 12.05 12.51 10.08
C LEU A 182 13.26 13.08 10.85
N ARG A 183 14.47 12.87 10.35
CA ARG A 183 15.70 13.42 10.94
C ARG A 183 15.79 14.93 10.78
N MET A 184 15.20 15.51 9.74
CA MET A 184 15.13 16.97 9.53
C MET A 184 14.04 17.62 10.40
N GLN A 185 12.93 16.94 10.69
CA GLN A 185 11.87 17.44 11.58
C GLN A 185 12.25 17.39 13.07
N GLY A 186 13.17 16.54 13.47
CA GLY A 186 13.70 16.46 14.84
C GLY A 186 14.78 17.50 15.20
N LYS A 187 14.98 18.50 14.35
CA LYS A 187 15.92 19.63 14.57
C LYS A 187 15.21 20.98 14.77
N ILE A 188 14.05 20.96 15.41
CA ILE A 188 13.42 22.16 15.96
C ILE A 188 13.33 21.99 17.48
#